data_fdb54ff07049ebbc8f29b46197b0dab2
#
_entry.id   fdb54ff07049ebbc8f29b46197b0dab2
#
_cell.length_a   1.000
_cell.length_b   1.000
_cell.length_c   1.000
_cell.angle_alpha   90.00
_cell.angle_beta   90.00
_cell.angle_gamma   90.00
#
_symmetry.space_group_name_H-M   'P 1'
#
loop_
_entity.id
_entity.type
_entity.pdbx_description
1 polymer ?
#
loop_
_entity_poly.entity_id
_entity_poly.type
_entity_poly.pdbx_seq_one_letter_code
_entity_poly.pdbx_strand_id
1 'polypeptide(L)'
;APPRLLSLAAAKQMGLASAFGQYLRQTVADGVHSGSGRTAANDDNTDYYPVPLNQETLRPGTVYADPYGHLLVLVRRVPQSGGAAGVFLAVDGQPDGTVARKRFWRGNFLFAQDPALGGPGFKRFRPIVREKNGALRRLTNADIAKDPQYGDFSLDQARLGIEGFYDRMDDVMSPAPLDPVRAIKEVITSLDEQVKTRVTSVENGRKFQGSGRGEADMPDGAAIFETTGAWEDFATPSRDLRLLIAIDVVRTFPDRVARRPERYAMPEEKSVADVKAELESVLASELSARKFSYTRSDGSTWTLALKDVVDRTAALEMAYNVNDCVELRWGAADKSDEAATCKRRASAGQRAKMTEYRAWFHERRRPPRG
;
A
#
# COMPACT_ATOMS: atom_id res chain seq x y z
N ALA A 1 -2.12 22.32 -22.88
CA ALA A 1 -1.17 23.29 -23.38
C ALA A 1 0.23 22.72 -23.26
N PRO A 2 1.15 22.92 -24.24
CA PRO A 2 2.52 22.43 -24.09
C PRO A 2 3.17 23.07 -22.86
N PRO A 3 4.02 22.32 -22.12
CA PRO A 3 4.69 22.84 -20.94
C PRO A 3 5.51 24.08 -21.34
N ARG A 4 5.34 25.17 -20.58
CA ARG A 4 6.13 26.39 -20.80
C ARG A 4 7.58 26.11 -20.42
N LEU A 5 8.41 25.85 -21.41
CA LEU A 5 9.85 25.81 -21.21
C LEU A 5 10.32 27.21 -20.75
N LEU A 6 11.09 27.27 -19.68
CA LEU A 6 11.79 28.48 -19.28
C LEU A 6 12.63 28.96 -20.45
N SER A 7 12.49 30.22 -20.85
CA SER A 7 13.35 30.77 -21.90
C SER A 7 14.82 30.76 -21.44
N LEU A 8 15.73 30.53 -22.38
CA LEU A 8 17.19 30.59 -22.10
C LEU A 8 17.61 31.96 -21.50
N ALA A 9 16.90 33.04 -21.84
CA ALA A 9 17.13 34.34 -21.26
C ALA A 9 16.75 34.43 -19.79
N ALA A 10 15.60 33.86 -19.40
CA ALA A 10 15.20 33.79 -17.99
C ALA A 10 16.15 32.91 -17.15
N ALA A 11 16.62 31.78 -17.70
CA ALA A 11 17.58 30.91 -17.04
C ALA A 11 18.93 31.59 -16.80
N LYS A 12 19.39 32.42 -17.73
CA LYS A 12 20.63 33.22 -17.57
C LYS A 12 20.54 34.26 -16.47
N GLN A 13 19.39 34.92 -16.32
CA GLN A 13 19.18 35.94 -15.27
C GLN A 13 19.08 35.35 -13.87
N MET A 14 18.54 34.15 -13.73
CA MET A 14 18.26 33.54 -12.43
C MET A 14 19.40 32.66 -11.91
N GLY A 15 20.35 32.31 -12.74
CA GLY A 15 21.32 31.25 -12.48
C GLY A 15 20.70 29.86 -12.68
N LEU A 16 21.54 28.89 -13.06
CA LEU A 16 21.10 27.55 -13.49
C LEU A 16 20.34 26.79 -12.42
N ALA A 17 20.80 26.83 -11.17
CA ALA A 17 20.16 26.11 -10.06
C ALA A 17 18.74 26.64 -9.75
N SER A 18 18.60 27.99 -9.74
CA SER A 18 17.30 28.62 -9.51
C SER A 18 16.34 28.37 -10.68
N ALA A 19 16.82 28.46 -11.92
CA ALA A 19 16.05 28.18 -13.12
C ALA A 19 15.57 26.71 -13.16
N PHE A 20 16.44 25.76 -12.78
CA PHE A 20 16.08 24.35 -12.68
C PHE A 20 15.07 24.11 -11.55
N GLY A 21 15.25 24.72 -10.39
CA GLY A 21 14.29 24.62 -9.30
C GLY A 21 12.92 25.20 -9.68
N GLN A 22 12.87 26.30 -10.44
CA GLN A 22 11.61 26.84 -10.95
C GLN A 22 10.96 25.93 -12.00
N TYR A 23 11.76 25.37 -12.91
CA TYR A 23 11.30 24.38 -13.89
C TYR A 23 10.66 23.16 -13.21
N LEU A 24 11.32 22.62 -12.18
CA LEU A 24 10.75 21.48 -11.42
C LEU A 24 9.41 21.84 -10.77
N ARG A 25 9.31 23.00 -10.13
CA ARG A 25 8.06 23.39 -9.42
C ARG A 25 6.93 23.76 -10.37
N GLN A 26 7.20 24.54 -11.43
CA GLN A 26 6.17 25.12 -12.27
C GLN A 26 5.86 24.29 -13.52
N THR A 27 6.78 23.46 -13.97
CA THR A 27 6.59 22.69 -15.21
C THR A 27 6.44 21.20 -14.92
N VAL A 28 7.34 20.63 -14.10
CA VAL A 28 7.31 19.19 -13.82
C VAL A 28 6.20 18.87 -12.83
N ALA A 29 6.13 19.58 -11.70
CA ALA A 29 5.13 19.30 -10.66
C ALA A 29 3.69 19.55 -11.16
N ASP A 30 3.47 20.59 -11.99
CA ASP A 30 2.16 20.89 -12.56
C ASP A 30 1.82 20.02 -13.78
N GLY A 31 2.84 19.50 -14.49
CA GLY A 31 2.67 18.73 -15.73
C GLY A 31 2.68 17.21 -15.56
N VAL A 32 3.18 16.70 -14.43
CA VAL A 32 3.28 15.26 -14.17
C VAL A 32 2.36 14.88 -13.03
N HIS A 33 1.37 14.06 -13.31
CA HIS A 33 0.42 13.56 -12.32
C HIS A 33 0.70 12.08 -12.03
N SER A 34 0.75 11.70 -10.75
CA SER A 34 1.00 10.30 -10.33
C SER A 34 -0.03 9.31 -10.89
N GLY A 35 -1.26 9.77 -11.15
CA GLY A 35 -2.30 8.99 -11.82
C GLY A 35 -1.92 8.51 -13.23
N SER A 36 -1.03 9.20 -13.94
CA SER A 36 -0.57 8.81 -15.29
C SER A 36 0.24 7.49 -15.30
N GLY A 37 0.72 7.04 -14.15
CA GLY A 37 1.34 5.73 -14.00
C GLY A 37 0.36 4.55 -14.12
N ARG A 38 -0.95 4.78 -13.91
CA ARG A 38 -2.01 3.76 -13.96
C ARG A 38 -2.61 3.63 -15.35
N THR A 39 -1.78 3.45 -16.33
CA THR A 39 -2.19 3.28 -17.72
C THR A 39 -2.38 1.81 -18.05
N ALA A 40 -3.27 1.49 -18.99
CA ALA A 40 -3.43 0.12 -19.46
C ALA A 40 -2.09 -0.47 -19.92
N ALA A 41 -1.85 -1.74 -19.59
CA ALA A 41 -0.57 -2.38 -19.84
C ALA A 41 -0.20 -2.47 -21.33
N ASN A 42 -1.21 -2.51 -22.22
CA ASN A 42 -1.05 -2.58 -23.67
C ASN A 42 -1.10 -1.21 -24.36
N ASP A 43 -1.24 -0.10 -23.63
CA ASP A 43 -1.31 1.24 -24.22
C ASP A 43 0.09 1.73 -24.63
N ASP A 44 0.27 1.98 -25.92
CA ASP A 44 1.52 2.49 -26.51
C ASP A 44 1.67 4.01 -26.38
N ASN A 45 0.60 4.73 -26.07
CA ASN A 45 0.60 6.19 -26.02
C ASN A 45 0.71 6.75 -24.60
N THR A 46 1.52 6.12 -23.78
CA THR A 46 1.75 6.50 -22.39
C THR A 46 3.22 6.72 -22.11
N ASP A 47 3.53 7.45 -21.03
CA ASP A 47 4.90 7.69 -20.60
C ASP A 47 5.55 6.48 -19.90
N TYR A 48 4.79 5.40 -19.73
CA TYR A 48 5.25 4.20 -19.03
C TYR A 48 5.00 2.94 -19.86
N TYR A 49 5.76 1.90 -19.57
CA TYR A 49 5.51 0.57 -20.09
C TYR A 49 5.73 -0.48 -18.98
N PRO A 50 4.97 -1.59 -18.98
CA PRO A 50 5.10 -2.65 -17.98
C PRO A 50 6.36 -3.48 -18.23
N VAL A 51 6.96 -3.97 -17.13
CA VAL A 51 8.18 -4.77 -17.14
C VAL A 51 7.95 -6.15 -16.55
N PRO A 52 8.76 -7.17 -16.87
CA PRO A 52 8.69 -8.47 -16.23
C PRO A 52 9.09 -8.38 -14.75
N LEU A 53 8.56 -9.30 -13.94
CA LEU A 53 8.90 -9.38 -12.52
C LEU A 53 10.16 -10.26 -12.35
N ASN A 54 11.32 -9.61 -12.38
CA ASN A 54 12.61 -10.25 -12.09
C ASN A 54 13.57 -9.22 -11.45
N GLN A 55 14.72 -9.69 -10.97
CA GLN A 55 15.68 -8.85 -10.26
C GLN A 55 16.38 -7.81 -11.14
N GLU A 56 16.46 -8.06 -12.44
CA GLU A 56 17.12 -7.17 -13.41
C GLU A 56 16.23 -5.96 -13.72
N THR A 57 14.93 -6.19 -13.85
CA THR A 57 13.96 -5.14 -14.18
C THR A 57 13.47 -4.38 -12.97
N LEU A 58 13.38 -5.02 -11.79
CA LEU A 58 12.99 -4.39 -10.53
C LEU A 58 14.22 -3.75 -9.84
N ARG A 59 14.75 -2.72 -10.46
CA ARG A 59 15.95 -1.96 -10.03
C ARG A 59 15.60 -0.52 -9.66
N PRO A 60 16.51 0.24 -9.02
CA PRO A 60 16.30 1.65 -8.75
C PRO A 60 15.84 2.43 -9.99
N GLY A 61 14.82 3.28 -9.82
CA GLY A 61 14.16 4.02 -10.90
C GLY A 61 12.97 3.30 -11.54
N THR A 62 12.77 2.00 -11.30
CA THR A 62 11.50 1.34 -11.65
C THR A 62 10.40 1.87 -10.76
N VAL A 63 9.24 2.17 -11.34
CA VAL A 63 8.09 2.69 -10.61
C VAL A 63 7.07 1.59 -10.35
N TYR A 64 6.36 1.70 -9.25
CA TYR A 64 5.20 0.87 -8.96
C TYR A 64 3.96 1.76 -8.95
N ALA A 65 3.04 1.53 -9.87
CA ALA A 65 1.74 2.19 -9.88
C ALA A 65 0.80 1.43 -8.93
N ASP A 66 0.48 2.04 -7.80
CA ASP A 66 -0.54 1.53 -6.88
C ASP A 66 -1.92 1.67 -7.54
N PRO A 67 -2.83 0.70 -7.45
CA PRO A 67 -4.15 0.77 -8.05
C PRO A 67 -5.00 1.95 -7.53
N TYR A 68 -4.63 2.51 -6.39
CA TYR A 68 -5.42 3.53 -5.70
C TYR A 68 -4.79 4.93 -5.62
N GLY A 69 -3.78 5.22 -6.44
CA GLY A 69 -3.36 6.59 -6.67
C GLY A 69 -1.90 6.92 -6.46
N HIS A 70 -1.16 6.14 -5.68
CA HIS A 70 0.26 6.40 -5.42
C HIS A 70 1.15 5.86 -6.54
N LEU A 71 2.24 6.56 -6.79
CA LEU A 71 3.35 6.08 -7.62
C LEU A 71 4.58 5.96 -6.73
N LEU A 72 5.02 4.73 -6.51
CA LEU A 72 6.19 4.44 -5.69
C LEU A 72 7.41 4.25 -6.60
N VAL A 73 8.55 4.81 -6.23
CA VAL A 73 9.81 4.64 -6.98
C VAL A 73 10.73 3.71 -6.20
N LEU A 74 11.15 2.59 -6.82
CA LEU A 74 12.14 1.71 -6.24
C LEU A 74 13.48 2.43 -6.12
N VAL A 75 14.08 2.39 -4.93
CA VAL A 75 15.37 3.06 -4.65
C VAL A 75 16.46 2.09 -4.23
N ARG A 76 16.09 0.93 -3.68
CA ARG A 76 17.07 -0.05 -3.23
C ARG A 76 16.47 -1.44 -3.11
N ARG A 77 17.25 -2.43 -3.48
CA ARG A 77 17.04 -3.83 -3.11
C ARG A 77 17.98 -4.17 -1.96
N VAL A 78 17.43 -4.72 -0.90
CA VAL A 78 18.19 -5.37 0.18
C VAL A 78 18.15 -6.86 -0.11
N PRO A 79 19.28 -7.50 -0.44
CA PRO A 79 19.30 -8.93 -0.73
C PRO A 79 18.89 -9.77 0.47
N GLN A 80 18.34 -10.93 0.19
CA GLN A 80 18.10 -11.96 1.20
C GLN A 80 19.42 -12.38 1.88
N SER A 81 19.39 -12.57 3.19
CA SER A 81 20.55 -13.03 3.95
C SER A 81 20.15 -13.79 5.20
N GLY A 82 20.89 -14.87 5.52
CA GLY A 82 20.73 -15.63 6.76
C GLY A 82 19.30 -16.14 7.03
N GLY A 83 18.58 -16.56 5.99
CA GLY A 83 17.18 -17.02 6.09
C GLY A 83 16.14 -15.91 6.25
N ALA A 84 16.56 -14.61 6.32
CA ALA A 84 15.65 -13.47 6.29
C ALA A 84 15.19 -13.16 4.88
N ALA A 85 13.97 -12.63 4.74
CA ALA A 85 13.43 -12.21 3.46
C ALA A 85 14.23 -11.05 2.86
N GLY A 86 14.40 -11.05 1.54
CA GLY A 86 14.85 -9.88 0.80
C GLY A 86 13.79 -8.79 0.76
N VAL A 87 14.20 -7.55 0.60
CA VAL A 87 13.30 -6.38 0.68
C VAL A 87 13.56 -5.43 -0.48
N PHE A 88 12.49 -4.99 -1.13
CA PHE A 88 12.52 -3.78 -1.97
C PHE A 88 12.13 -2.55 -1.15
N LEU A 89 12.97 -1.53 -1.22
CA LEU A 89 12.70 -0.22 -0.64
C LEU A 89 12.27 0.73 -1.75
N ALA A 90 11.20 1.47 -1.49
CA ALA A 90 10.69 2.51 -2.37
C ALA A 90 10.51 3.83 -1.63
N VAL A 91 10.30 4.88 -2.40
CA VAL A 91 9.91 6.20 -1.91
C VAL A 91 8.58 6.59 -2.53
N ASP A 92 7.81 7.36 -1.78
CA ASP A 92 6.49 7.87 -2.12
C ASP A 92 6.45 9.36 -1.79
N GLY A 93 6.20 10.20 -2.79
CA GLY A 93 6.01 11.63 -2.60
C GLY A 93 4.63 11.93 -2.03
N GLN A 94 4.58 12.76 -0.99
CA GLN A 94 3.33 13.16 -0.35
C GLN A 94 2.91 14.57 -0.79
N PRO A 95 1.62 14.92 -0.76
CA PRO A 95 1.14 16.25 -1.13
C PRO A 95 1.75 17.39 -0.31
N ASP A 96 2.16 17.13 0.94
CA ASP A 96 2.83 18.11 1.82
C ASP A 96 4.32 18.32 1.49
N GLY A 97 4.82 17.69 0.42
CA GLY A 97 6.21 17.78 -0.02
C GLY A 97 7.17 16.85 0.72
N THR A 98 6.68 16.03 1.64
CA THR A 98 7.51 15.01 2.30
C THR A 98 7.70 13.79 1.42
N VAL A 99 8.75 13.02 1.68
CA VAL A 99 9.04 11.77 1.00
C VAL A 99 8.99 10.63 2.01
N ALA A 100 7.98 9.79 1.89
CA ALA A 100 7.82 8.62 2.73
C ALA A 100 8.64 7.44 2.19
N ARG A 101 9.30 6.70 3.08
CA ARG A 101 9.94 5.43 2.74
C ARG A 101 8.93 4.30 2.86
N LYS A 102 8.93 3.40 1.90
CA LYS A 102 8.06 2.22 1.84
C LYS A 102 8.90 0.96 1.70
N ARG A 103 8.53 -0.06 2.44
CA ARG A 103 9.07 -1.43 2.29
C ARG A 103 8.00 -2.26 1.60
N PHE A 104 8.36 -2.91 0.48
CA PHE A 104 7.44 -3.84 -0.18
C PHE A 104 7.32 -5.14 0.62
N TRP A 105 6.13 -5.49 0.97
CA TRP A 105 5.72 -6.80 1.45
C TRP A 105 4.23 -6.98 1.12
N ARG A 106 3.77 -8.22 1.02
CA ARG A 106 2.44 -8.59 0.53
C ARG A 106 1.27 -7.84 1.19
N GLY A 107 1.42 -7.41 2.43
CA GLY A 107 0.38 -6.71 3.19
C GLY A 107 0.35 -5.18 3.03
N ASN A 108 1.28 -4.54 2.31
CA ASN A 108 1.32 -3.09 2.22
C ASN A 108 1.40 -2.51 0.81
N PHE A 109 1.77 -3.27 -0.21
CA PHE A 109 1.63 -2.84 -1.59
C PHE A 109 0.48 -3.62 -2.24
N LEU A 110 -0.38 -2.90 -2.95
CA LEU A 110 -1.64 -3.44 -3.45
C LEU A 110 -1.56 -3.65 -4.95
N PHE A 111 -2.06 -4.79 -5.40
CA PHE A 111 -2.22 -5.10 -6.81
C PHE A 111 -3.68 -5.47 -7.07
N ALA A 112 -4.23 -4.99 -8.17
CA ALA A 112 -5.58 -5.28 -8.60
C ALA A 112 -5.62 -5.47 -10.11
N GLN A 113 -6.57 -6.24 -10.58
CA GLN A 113 -6.77 -6.51 -12.01
C GLN A 113 -8.06 -5.91 -12.57
N ASP A 114 -8.74 -5.07 -11.77
CA ASP A 114 -9.94 -4.37 -12.24
C ASP A 114 -9.55 -3.33 -13.30
N PRO A 115 -10.07 -3.45 -14.55
CA PRO A 115 -9.79 -2.49 -15.62
C PRO A 115 -10.18 -1.05 -15.27
N ALA A 116 -11.18 -0.84 -14.41
CA ALA A 116 -11.61 0.47 -13.95
C ALA A 116 -10.56 1.20 -13.10
N LEU A 117 -9.60 0.45 -12.52
CA LEU A 117 -8.48 1.01 -11.76
C LEU A 117 -7.25 1.33 -12.64
N GLY A 118 -7.35 1.15 -13.95
CA GLY A 118 -6.25 1.29 -14.89
C GLY A 118 -5.29 0.10 -14.84
N GLY A 119 -4.02 0.31 -15.15
CA GLY A 119 -3.00 -0.74 -15.16
C GLY A 119 -2.00 -0.58 -14.01
N PRO A 120 -2.29 -1.07 -12.80
CA PRO A 120 -1.32 -1.06 -11.71
C PRO A 120 -0.14 -2.00 -12.01
N GLY A 121 0.91 -1.92 -11.18
CA GLY A 121 2.06 -2.79 -11.28
C GLY A 121 3.37 -2.06 -11.55
N PHE A 122 4.43 -2.82 -11.79
CA PHE A 122 5.77 -2.28 -12.04
C PHE A 122 5.94 -1.82 -13.48
N LYS A 123 6.50 -0.64 -13.63
CA LYS A 123 6.68 0.03 -14.92
C LYS A 123 7.99 0.80 -14.97
N ARG A 124 8.41 1.12 -16.18
CA ARG A 124 9.49 2.08 -16.46
C ARG A 124 9.01 3.21 -17.32
N PHE A 125 9.75 4.31 -17.29
CA PHE A 125 9.56 5.39 -18.24
C PHE A 125 9.86 4.90 -19.65
N ARG A 126 8.95 5.22 -20.57
CA ARG A 126 9.09 4.88 -21.98
C ARG A 126 10.26 5.64 -22.60
N PRO A 127 11.17 4.96 -23.30
CA PRO A 127 12.29 5.63 -23.95
C PRO A 127 11.83 6.63 -25.00
N ILE A 128 12.52 7.77 -25.05
CA ILE A 128 12.36 8.80 -26.09
C ILE A 128 13.63 8.82 -26.90
N VAL A 129 13.51 8.57 -28.20
CA VAL A 129 14.63 8.56 -29.15
C VAL A 129 14.56 9.79 -30.06
N ARG A 130 15.71 10.29 -30.46
CA ARG A 130 15.80 11.33 -31.47
C ARG A 130 15.97 10.70 -32.85
N GLU A 131 15.07 10.99 -33.73
CA GLU A 131 15.13 10.55 -35.14
C GLU A 131 16.15 11.34 -35.94
N LYS A 132 16.49 10.86 -37.13
CA LYS A 132 17.46 11.53 -38.06
C LYS A 132 17.06 12.95 -38.44
N ASN A 133 15.77 13.23 -38.52
CA ASN A 133 15.21 14.57 -38.80
C ASN A 133 15.20 15.49 -37.57
N GLY A 134 15.68 15.01 -36.40
CA GLY A 134 15.70 15.75 -35.14
C GLY A 134 14.42 15.64 -34.31
N ALA A 135 13.37 15.02 -34.82
CA ALA A 135 12.12 14.80 -34.07
C ALA A 135 12.32 13.84 -32.89
N LEU A 136 11.58 14.05 -31.82
CA LEU A 136 11.55 13.16 -30.67
C LEU A 136 10.37 12.21 -30.80
N ARG A 137 10.62 10.91 -30.62
CA ARG A 137 9.60 9.87 -30.67
C ARG A 137 9.69 8.98 -29.43
N ARG A 138 8.55 8.69 -28.81
CA ARG A 138 8.45 7.62 -27.80
C ARG A 138 8.45 6.26 -28.50
N LEU A 139 9.17 5.28 -27.95
CA LEU A 139 9.15 3.92 -28.47
C LEU A 139 7.82 3.25 -28.13
N THR A 140 7.25 2.51 -29.08
CA THR A 140 6.08 1.65 -28.86
C THR A 140 6.46 0.42 -28.03
N ASN A 141 5.46 -0.31 -27.52
CA ASN A 141 5.71 -1.59 -26.84
C ASN A 141 6.43 -2.59 -27.76
N ALA A 142 6.06 -2.62 -29.03
CA ALA A 142 6.71 -3.46 -30.04
C ALA A 142 8.17 -3.04 -30.33
N ASP A 143 8.46 -1.75 -30.34
CA ASP A 143 9.83 -1.25 -30.47
C ASP A 143 10.67 -1.67 -29.27
N ILE A 144 10.15 -1.45 -28.04
CA ILE A 144 10.85 -1.81 -26.80
C ILE A 144 11.12 -3.32 -26.72
N ALA A 145 10.14 -4.16 -27.08
CA ALA A 145 10.28 -5.62 -27.01
C ALA A 145 11.38 -6.17 -27.94
N LYS A 146 11.71 -5.45 -29.01
CA LYS A 146 12.74 -5.85 -29.99
C LYS A 146 14.09 -5.16 -29.75
N ASP A 147 14.13 -4.16 -28.91
CA ASP A 147 15.33 -3.34 -28.69
C ASP A 147 16.33 -4.08 -27.79
N PRO A 148 17.59 -4.27 -28.21
CA PRO A 148 18.59 -4.96 -27.42
C PRO A 148 18.99 -4.21 -26.14
N GLN A 149 18.77 -2.89 -26.08
CA GLN A 149 19.06 -2.08 -24.92
C GLN A 149 17.90 -2.03 -23.93
N TYR A 150 16.66 -2.03 -24.42
CA TYR A 150 15.47 -1.90 -23.59
C TYR A 150 14.75 -3.23 -23.38
N GLY A 151 14.61 -4.08 -24.31
CA GLY A 151 14.06 -5.47 -24.36
C GLY A 151 13.23 -6.06 -23.22
N ASP A 152 12.83 -5.25 -22.28
CA ASP A 152 12.21 -5.64 -21.01
C ASP A 152 10.70 -5.27 -20.93
N PHE A 153 10.04 -5.11 -22.07
CA PHE A 153 8.57 -5.02 -22.11
C PHE A 153 7.93 -6.38 -21.82
N SER A 154 6.95 -6.41 -20.90
CA SER A 154 6.20 -7.64 -20.60
C SER A 154 4.80 -7.35 -20.10
N LEU A 155 3.83 -8.15 -20.55
CA LEU A 155 2.45 -8.17 -20.05
C LEU A 155 2.21 -9.23 -18.97
N ASP A 156 3.23 -9.93 -18.51
CA ASP A 156 3.08 -11.07 -17.61
C ASP A 156 2.44 -10.71 -16.29
N GLN A 157 2.71 -9.52 -15.74
CA GLN A 157 2.08 -9.05 -14.50
C GLN A 157 0.54 -9.13 -14.56
N ALA A 158 -0.05 -8.73 -15.69
CA ALA A 158 -1.50 -8.78 -15.89
C ALA A 158 -2.04 -10.21 -16.07
N ARG A 159 -1.19 -11.16 -16.45
CA ARG A 159 -1.58 -12.57 -16.69
C ARG A 159 -1.49 -13.46 -15.46
N LEU A 160 -0.69 -13.08 -14.47
CA LEU A 160 -0.44 -13.89 -13.27
C LEU A 160 -1.65 -14.02 -12.33
N GLY A 161 -2.64 -13.16 -12.45
CA GLY A 161 -3.65 -13.03 -11.40
C GLY A 161 -3.10 -12.32 -10.16
N ILE A 162 -3.96 -12.02 -9.20
CA ILE A 162 -3.58 -11.29 -7.98
C ILE A 162 -2.61 -12.13 -7.14
N GLU A 163 -2.96 -13.39 -6.85
CA GLU A 163 -2.11 -14.28 -6.07
C GLU A 163 -0.79 -14.60 -6.77
N GLY A 164 -0.84 -14.88 -8.08
CA GLY A 164 0.36 -15.16 -8.86
C GLY A 164 1.31 -13.96 -8.94
N PHE A 165 0.78 -12.73 -8.98
CA PHE A 165 1.60 -11.53 -8.89
C PHE A 165 2.35 -11.45 -7.56
N TYR A 166 1.67 -11.65 -6.43
CA TYR A 166 2.30 -11.64 -5.12
C TYR A 166 3.28 -12.81 -4.94
N ASP A 167 2.92 -14.01 -5.40
CA ASP A 167 3.81 -15.18 -5.35
C ASP A 167 5.09 -14.91 -6.15
N ARG A 168 4.97 -14.34 -7.36
CA ARG A 168 6.12 -13.97 -8.16
C ARG A 168 6.98 -12.88 -7.50
N MET A 169 6.36 -11.91 -6.83
CA MET A 169 7.10 -10.91 -6.07
C MET A 169 7.86 -11.52 -4.89
N ASP A 170 7.25 -12.47 -4.17
CA ASP A 170 7.92 -13.20 -3.10
C ASP A 170 9.15 -13.95 -3.64
N ASP A 171 9.05 -14.59 -4.84
CA ASP A 171 10.16 -15.28 -5.48
C ASP A 171 11.30 -14.34 -5.87
N VAL A 172 10.96 -13.16 -6.39
CA VAL A 172 11.95 -12.16 -6.81
C VAL A 172 12.65 -11.51 -5.64
N MET A 173 11.92 -11.23 -4.57
CA MET A 173 12.48 -10.63 -3.34
C MET A 173 13.37 -11.62 -2.59
N SER A 174 12.96 -12.87 -2.51
CA SER A 174 13.63 -13.92 -1.74
C SER A 174 13.81 -15.19 -2.57
N PRO A 175 14.80 -15.25 -3.47
CA PRO A 175 14.99 -16.39 -4.37
C PRO A 175 15.44 -17.68 -3.68
N ALA A 176 16.08 -17.59 -2.51
CA ALA A 176 16.42 -18.77 -1.72
C ALA A 176 15.31 -19.12 -0.74
N PRO A 177 15.15 -20.40 -0.34
CA PRO A 177 14.16 -20.81 0.64
C PRO A 177 14.29 -20.05 1.96
N LEU A 178 13.14 -19.67 2.52
CA LEU A 178 13.03 -18.95 3.80
C LEU A 178 12.84 -19.95 4.94
N ASP A 179 13.38 -19.64 6.11
CA ASP A 179 12.97 -20.31 7.35
C ASP A 179 11.49 -19.98 7.62
N PRO A 180 10.58 -20.97 7.67
CA PRO A 180 9.15 -20.70 7.77
C PRO A 180 8.74 -20.06 9.10
N VAL A 181 9.40 -20.40 10.21
CA VAL A 181 9.11 -19.84 11.53
C VAL A 181 9.59 -18.39 11.61
N ARG A 182 10.75 -18.10 11.08
CA ARG A 182 11.25 -16.74 10.98
C ARG A 182 10.36 -15.88 10.06
N ALA A 183 9.97 -16.42 8.92
CA ALA A 183 9.14 -15.70 7.94
C ALA A 183 7.77 -15.33 8.53
N ILE A 184 7.09 -16.21 9.27
CA ILE A 184 5.82 -15.86 9.92
C ILE A 184 6.01 -14.77 10.98
N LYS A 185 7.10 -14.79 11.75
CA LYS A 185 7.40 -13.75 12.75
C LYS A 185 7.68 -12.39 12.10
N GLU A 186 8.33 -12.35 10.95
CA GLU A 186 8.56 -11.12 10.16
C GLU A 186 7.24 -10.54 9.64
N VAL A 187 6.31 -11.37 9.17
CA VAL A 187 4.97 -10.94 8.72
C VAL A 187 4.14 -10.42 9.89
N ILE A 188 4.17 -11.08 11.05
CA ILE A 188 3.50 -10.60 12.27
C ILE A 188 4.11 -9.26 12.75
N THR A 189 5.43 -9.09 12.65
CA THR A 189 6.09 -7.83 12.97
C THR A 189 5.61 -6.70 12.07
N SER A 190 5.40 -6.97 10.79
CA SER A 190 4.86 -5.99 9.86
C SER A 190 3.41 -5.60 10.16
N LEU A 191 2.58 -6.53 10.65
CA LEU A 191 1.24 -6.22 11.15
C LEU A 191 1.31 -5.35 12.42
N ASP A 192 2.19 -5.68 13.37
CA ASP A 192 2.39 -4.90 14.60
C ASP A 192 2.79 -3.44 14.30
N GLU A 193 3.69 -3.23 13.33
CA GLU A 193 4.06 -1.88 12.86
C GLU A 193 2.86 -1.10 12.29
N GLN A 194 1.98 -1.76 11.54
CA GLN A 194 0.75 -1.12 11.02
C GLN A 194 -0.24 -0.78 12.14
N VAL A 195 -0.40 -1.67 13.12
CA VAL A 195 -1.25 -1.41 14.30
C VAL A 195 -0.71 -0.22 15.09
N LYS A 196 0.59 -0.14 15.34
CA LYS A 196 1.23 1.01 16.03
C LYS A 196 1.04 2.32 15.27
N THR A 197 1.13 2.29 13.96
CA THR A 197 0.84 3.46 13.10
C THR A 197 -0.63 3.86 13.23
N ARG A 198 -1.55 2.89 13.29
CA ARG A 198 -2.97 3.15 13.49
C ARG A 198 -3.28 3.73 14.86
N VAL A 199 -2.57 3.31 15.92
CA VAL A 199 -2.70 3.91 17.27
C VAL A 199 -2.51 5.43 17.19
N THR A 200 -1.43 5.88 16.53
CA THR A 200 -1.17 7.31 16.32
C THR A 200 -2.30 8.00 15.55
N SER A 201 -2.82 7.37 14.49
CA SER A 201 -3.88 7.94 13.66
C SER A 201 -5.21 8.06 14.41
N VAL A 202 -5.58 7.04 15.18
CA VAL A 202 -6.79 7.05 16.01
C VAL A 202 -6.67 8.08 17.13
N GLU A 203 -5.50 8.21 17.76
CA GLU A 203 -5.24 9.22 18.78
C GLU A 203 -5.32 10.65 18.22
N ASN A 204 -4.83 10.89 17.00
CA ASN A 204 -5.01 12.19 16.34
C ASN A 204 -6.50 12.50 16.12
N GLY A 205 -7.30 11.50 15.72
CA GLY A 205 -8.75 11.64 15.62
C GLY A 205 -9.42 11.93 16.97
N ARG A 206 -8.98 11.30 18.05
CA ARG A 206 -9.47 11.57 19.41
C ARG A 206 -9.19 13.03 19.82
N LYS A 207 -7.98 13.51 19.56
CA LYS A 207 -7.61 14.92 19.83
C LYS A 207 -8.45 15.89 19.01
N PHE A 208 -8.70 15.58 17.74
CA PHE A 208 -9.60 16.36 16.89
C PHE A 208 -11.01 16.44 17.49
N GLN A 209 -11.58 15.32 17.92
CA GLN A 209 -12.89 15.29 18.59
C GLN A 209 -12.92 16.16 19.86
N GLY A 210 -11.84 16.15 20.64
CA GLY A 210 -11.70 16.96 21.87
C GLY A 210 -11.47 18.45 21.62
N SER A 211 -11.19 18.86 20.38
CA SER A 211 -10.86 20.26 20.05
C SER A 211 -12.06 21.21 19.89
N GLY A 212 -13.29 20.71 19.99
CA GLY A 212 -14.50 21.51 19.81
C GLY A 212 -14.82 21.91 18.36
N ARG A 213 -14.11 21.38 17.37
CA ARG A 213 -14.28 21.68 15.93
C ARG A 213 -15.51 21.05 15.27
N GLY A 214 -16.32 20.31 16.02
CA GLY A 214 -17.50 19.62 15.49
C GLY A 214 -17.20 18.25 14.92
N GLU A 215 -18.11 17.75 14.07
CA GLU A 215 -17.96 16.47 13.36
C GLU A 215 -17.21 16.69 12.03
N ALA A 216 -16.45 15.70 11.62
CA ALA A 216 -15.89 15.66 10.28
C ALA A 216 -16.99 15.21 9.29
N ASP A 217 -17.15 15.94 8.21
CA ASP A 217 -18.06 15.56 7.13
C ASP A 217 -17.57 14.28 6.44
N MET A 218 -18.40 13.25 6.46
CA MET A 218 -18.11 12.00 5.78
C MET A 218 -18.49 12.12 4.30
N PRO A 219 -17.51 12.00 3.38
CA PRO A 219 -17.78 12.04 1.94
C PRO A 219 -18.66 10.89 1.45
N ASP A 220 -19.15 11.02 0.23
CA ASP A 220 -19.94 9.99 -0.43
C ASP A 220 -19.09 9.08 -1.32
N GLY A 221 -19.45 7.82 -1.38
CA GLY A 221 -18.89 6.84 -2.30
C GLY A 221 -17.37 6.70 -2.15
N ALA A 222 -16.67 6.57 -3.29
CA ALA A 222 -15.22 6.40 -3.36
C ALA A 222 -14.45 7.56 -2.71
N ALA A 223 -15.04 8.74 -2.58
CA ALA A 223 -14.42 9.91 -2.00
C ALA A 223 -14.05 9.74 -0.51
N ILE A 224 -14.58 8.74 0.22
CA ILE A 224 -14.12 8.42 1.57
C ILE A 224 -12.63 8.10 1.62
N PHE A 225 -12.03 7.65 0.51
CA PHE A 225 -10.62 7.28 0.40
C PHE A 225 -9.71 8.41 -0.13
N GLU A 226 -10.28 9.52 -0.62
CA GLU A 226 -9.55 10.48 -1.48
C GLU A 226 -9.81 11.95 -1.16
N THR A 227 -10.43 12.27 -0.05
CA THR A 227 -10.81 13.63 0.30
C THR A 227 -9.69 14.46 0.88
N THR A 228 -9.97 15.75 1.02
CA THR A 228 -9.15 16.74 1.74
C THR A 228 -9.85 17.18 3.03
N GLY A 229 -9.09 17.80 3.93
CA GLY A 229 -9.62 18.36 5.16
C GLY A 229 -9.75 17.36 6.32
N ALA A 230 -10.63 17.65 7.26
CA ALA A 230 -10.70 16.92 8.53
C ALA A 230 -10.98 15.41 8.37
N TRP A 231 -11.71 15.01 7.33
CA TRP A 231 -11.93 13.59 7.06
C TRP A 231 -10.64 12.90 6.64
N GLU A 232 -9.90 13.46 5.69
CA GLU A 232 -8.61 12.89 5.25
C GLU A 232 -7.59 12.85 6.38
N ASP A 233 -7.52 13.91 7.20
CA ASP A 233 -6.55 14.02 8.29
C ASP A 233 -6.80 13.00 9.41
N PHE A 234 -8.06 12.71 9.75
CA PHE A 234 -8.41 12.04 11.01
C PHE A 234 -9.21 10.74 10.87
N ALA A 235 -9.94 10.53 9.76
CA ALA A 235 -10.54 9.23 9.46
C ALA A 235 -9.48 8.27 8.88
N THR A 236 -9.75 6.97 8.91
CA THR A 236 -8.72 5.97 8.59
C THR A 236 -9.13 4.96 7.50
N PRO A 237 -10.01 5.26 6.53
CA PRO A 237 -10.52 4.23 5.61
C PRO A 237 -9.42 3.54 4.79
N SER A 238 -8.47 4.31 4.25
CA SER A 238 -7.33 3.75 3.49
C SER A 238 -6.39 2.90 4.34
N ARG A 239 -6.18 3.29 5.60
CA ARG A 239 -5.33 2.55 6.55
C ARG A 239 -6.02 1.30 7.03
N ASP A 240 -7.33 1.38 7.31
CA ASP A 240 -8.11 0.25 7.79
C ASP A 240 -8.26 -0.81 6.71
N LEU A 241 -8.46 -0.44 5.46
CA LEU A 241 -8.43 -1.38 4.34
C LEU A 241 -7.08 -2.12 4.24
N ARG A 242 -5.96 -1.40 4.35
CA ARG A 242 -4.62 -2.02 4.35
C ARG A 242 -4.38 -2.89 5.57
N LEU A 243 -4.86 -2.48 6.74
CA LEU A 243 -4.79 -3.29 7.95
C LEU A 243 -5.54 -4.62 7.79
N LEU A 244 -6.75 -4.59 7.21
CA LEU A 244 -7.54 -5.79 6.94
C LEU A 244 -6.82 -6.74 5.98
N ILE A 245 -6.20 -6.21 4.92
CA ILE A 245 -5.35 -7.00 4.01
C ILE A 245 -4.16 -7.61 4.76
N ALA A 246 -3.49 -6.84 5.61
CA ALA A 246 -2.37 -7.34 6.40
C ALA A 246 -2.78 -8.45 7.39
N ILE A 247 -3.96 -8.32 8.00
CA ILE A 247 -4.54 -9.37 8.83
C ILE A 247 -4.73 -10.65 8.03
N ASP A 248 -5.31 -10.57 6.84
CA ASP A 248 -5.52 -11.74 5.98
C ASP A 248 -4.19 -12.38 5.57
N VAL A 249 -3.17 -11.59 5.23
CA VAL A 249 -1.82 -12.09 4.93
C VAL A 249 -1.21 -12.86 6.09
N VAL A 250 -1.38 -12.38 7.33
CA VAL A 250 -0.89 -13.05 8.54
C VAL A 250 -1.67 -14.33 8.82
N ARG A 251 -3.00 -14.28 8.76
CA ARG A 251 -3.88 -15.43 9.03
C ARG A 251 -3.67 -16.58 8.05
N THR A 252 -3.47 -16.27 6.78
CA THR A 252 -3.32 -17.28 5.72
C THR A 252 -1.87 -17.72 5.50
N PHE A 253 -0.92 -17.23 6.32
CA PHE A 253 0.50 -17.58 6.15
C PHE A 253 0.76 -19.09 6.26
N PRO A 254 0.24 -19.83 7.25
CA PRO A 254 0.44 -21.29 7.33
C PRO A 254 -0.09 -22.03 6.09
N ASP A 255 -1.25 -21.63 5.57
CA ASP A 255 -1.81 -22.21 4.33
C ASP A 255 -0.95 -21.91 3.10
N ARG A 256 -0.36 -20.70 3.04
CA ARG A 256 0.54 -20.32 1.96
C ARG A 256 1.83 -21.13 1.98
N VAL A 257 2.38 -21.40 3.17
CA VAL A 257 3.55 -22.31 3.31
C VAL A 257 3.19 -23.71 2.84
N ALA A 258 2.02 -24.23 3.24
CA ALA A 258 1.56 -25.54 2.80
C ALA A 258 1.30 -25.62 1.28
N ARG A 259 0.85 -24.54 0.66
CA ARG A 259 0.62 -24.44 -0.79
C ARG A 259 1.91 -24.37 -1.60
N ARG A 260 2.97 -23.78 -1.05
CA ARG A 260 4.25 -23.55 -1.72
C ARG A 260 5.44 -23.94 -0.83
N PRO A 261 5.54 -25.22 -0.40
CA PRO A 261 6.57 -25.67 0.51
C PRO A 261 7.99 -25.50 -0.05
N GLU A 262 8.15 -25.52 -1.38
CA GLU A 262 9.42 -25.30 -2.08
C GLU A 262 10.04 -23.91 -1.83
N ARG A 263 9.25 -22.97 -1.35
CA ARG A 263 9.70 -21.62 -1.00
C ARG A 263 10.35 -21.53 0.38
N TYR A 264 10.31 -22.61 1.14
CA TYR A 264 10.74 -22.62 2.52
C TYR A 264 11.75 -23.73 2.76
N ALA A 265 12.68 -23.49 3.69
CA ALA A 265 13.62 -24.49 4.18
C ALA A 265 12.85 -25.45 5.10
N MET A 266 12.16 -26.42 4.49
CA MET A 266 11.36 -27.40 5.21
C MET A 266 12.28 -28.37 5.93
N PRO A 267 12.06 -28.65 7.25
CA PRO A 267 12.81 -29.69 7.96
C PRO A 267 12.59 -31.07 7.33
N GLU A 268 13.66 -31.84 7.13
CA GLU A 268 13.60 -33.14 6.46
C GLU A 268 12.71 -34.16 7.21
N GLU A 269 12.67 -34.06 8.54
CA GLU A 269 11.92 -34.99 9.41
C GLU A 269 10.44 -34.58 9.60
N LYS A 270 9.98 -33.45 9.06
CA LYS A 270 8.61 -32.96 9.20
C LYS A 270 7.83 -33.01 7.90
N SER A 271 6.60 -33.46 7.97
CA SER A 271 5.66 -33.29 6.86
C SER A 271 5.23 -31.83 6.69
N VAL A 272 4.70 -31.48 5.51
CA VAL A 272 4.11 -30.15 5.27
C VAL A 272 2.97 -29.85 6.26
N ALA A 273 2.21 -30.86 6.65
CA ALA A 273 1.12 -30.74 7.62
C ALA A 273 1.67 -30.43 9.03
N ASP A 274 2.77 -31.07 9.44
CA ASP A 274 3.41 -30.80 10.73
C ASP A 274 3.96 -29.38 10.82
N VAL A 275 4.62 -28.91 9.74
CA VAL A 275 5.12 -27.53 9.67
C VAL A 275 3.97 -26.53 9.69
N LYS A 276 2.87 -26.81 8.98
CA LYS A 276 1.67 -25.96 9.02
C LYS A 276 1.12 -25.86 10.44
N ALA A 277 0.96 -26.98 11.15
CA ALA A 277 0.46 -27.01 12.53
C ALA A 277 1.39 -26.25 13.51
N GLU A 278 2.71 -26.39 13.33
CA GLU A 278 3.69 -25.62 14.10
C GLU A 278 3.52 -24.10 13.84
N LEU A 279 3.37 -23.69 12.59
CA LEU A 279 3.16 -22.28 12.22
C LEU A 279 1.86 -21.72 12.78
N GLU A 280 0.77 -22.51 12.81
CA GLU A 280 -0.49 -22.12 13.45
C GLU A 280 -0.30 -21.90 14.96
N SER A 281 0.48 -22.74 15.62
CA SER A 281 0.83 -22.58 17.04
C SER A 281 1.69 -21.33 17.28
N VAL A 282 2.72 -21.12 16.45
CA VAL A 282 3.56 -19.90 16.51
C VAL A 282 2.72 -18.66 16.29
N LEU A 283 1.82 -18.69 15.30
CA LEU A 283 0.91 -17.59 15.01
C LEU A 283 0.07 -17.22 16.23
N ALA A 284 -0.60 -18.19 16.83
CA ALA A 284 -1.45 -17.97 17.98
C ALA A 284 -0.67 -17.41 19.18
N SER A 285 0.52 -17.95 19.45
CA SER A 285 1.40 -17.51 20.53
C SER A 285 1.89 -16.08 20.32
N GLU A 286 2.46 -15.78 19.15
CA GLU A 286 3.00 -14.46 18.83
C GLU A 286 1.92 -13.36 18.82
N LEU A 287 0.74 -13.64 18.26
CA LEU A 287 -0.38 -12.71 18.26
C LEU A 287 -0.89 -12.41 19.67
N SER A 288 -0.88 -13.39 20.58
CA SER A 288 -1.30 -13.22 21.97
C SER A 288 -0.25 -12.50 22.81
N ALA A 289 1.03 -12.72 22.53
CA ALA A 289 2.14 -12.13 23.28
C ALA A 289 2.37 -10.65 22.96
N ARG A 290 2.14 -10.24 21.70
CA ARG A 290 2.36 -8.85 21.25
C ARG A 290 1.20 -7.97 21.62
N LYS A 291 1.47 -6.97 22.47
CA LYS A 291 0.46 -6.07 23.02
C LYS A 291 0.73 -4.62 22.59
N PHE A 292 -0.33 -3.85 22.52
CA PHE A 292 -0.29 -2.41 22.35
C PHE A 292 -1.37 -1.77 23.21
N SER A 293 -1.23 -0.47 23.48
CA SER A 293 -2.21 0.28 24.26
C SER A 293 -2.70 1.48 23.45
N TYR A 294 -3.93 1.88 23.73
CA TYR A 294 -4.52 3.11 23.21
C TYR A 294 -5.23 3.89 24.31
N THR A 295 -5.45 5.19 24.10
CA THR A 295 -6.17 6.05 25.01
C THR A 295 -7.67 6.00 24.70
N ARG A 296 -8.50 5.61 25.66
CA ARG A 296 -9.95 5.59 25.57
C ARG A 296 -10.54 7.01 25.55
N SER A 297 -11.84 7.10 25.30
CA SER A 297 -12.56 8.38 25.21
C SER A 297 -12.52 9.21 26.50
N ASP A 298 -12.41 8.57 27.66
CA ASP A 298 -12.30 9.21 28.98
C ASP A 298 -10.84 9.56 29.37
N GLY A 299 -9.87 9.24 28.54
CA GLY A 299 -8.43 9.44 28.80
C GLY A 299 -7.74 8.27 29.49
N SER A 300 -8.46 7.24 29.92
CA SER A 300 -7.84 6.04 30.49
C SER A 300 -7.16 5.18 29.41
N THR A 301 -6.20 4.36 29.82
CA THR A 301 -5.47 3.45 28.91
C THR A 301 -6.17 2.11 28.84
N TRP A 302 -6.28 1.58 27.61
CA TRP A 302 -6.73 0.22 27.36
C TRP A 302 -5.66 -0.56 26.58
N THR A 303 -5.47 -1.83 26.91
CA THR A 303 -4.45 -2.68 26.27
C THR A 303 -5.12 -3.83 25.54
N LEU A 304 -4.70 -4.04 24.28
CA LEU A 304 -5.10 -5.13 23.42
C LEU A 304 -3.88 -5.93 23.00
N ALA A 305 -4.09 -7.20 22.67
CA ALA A 305 -3.13 -8.02 21.96
C ALA A 305 -3.36 -7.87 20.43
N LEU A 306 -2.37 -8.22 19.60
CA LEU A 306 -2.57 -8.32 18.15
C LEU A 306 -3.66 -9.36 17.82
N LYS A 307 -3.80 -10.40 18.66
CA LYS A 307 -4.89 -11.38 18.55
C LYS A 307 -6.26 -10.71 18.56
N ASP A 308 -6.49 -9.74 19.43
CA ASP A 308 -7.77 -9.03 19.51
C ASP A 308 -8.07 -8.29 18.19
N VAL A 309 -7.05 -7.69 17.57
CA VAL A 309 -7.19 -7.02 16.25
C VAL A 309 -7.57 -8.02 15.17
N VAL A 310 -6.93 -9.17 15.14
CA VAL A 310 -7.21 -10.23 14.18
C VAL A 310 -8.62 -10.82 14.39
N ASP A 311 -9.02 -11.05 15.62
CA ASP A 311 -10.35 -11.59 15.95
C ASP A 311 -11.48 -10.59 15.62
N ARG A 312 -11.19 -9.29 15.67
CA ARG A 312 -12.15 -8.19 15.39
C ARG A 312 -12.21 -7.78 13.92
N THR A 313 -11.70 -8.57 12.99
CA THR A 313 -11.65 -8.25 11.56
C THR A 313 -12.99 -7.72 11.04
N ALA A 314 -14.11 -8.36 11.38
CA ALA A 314 -15.47 -7.94 10.94
C ALA A 314 -15.90 -6.57 11.51
N ALA A 315 -15.51 -6.26 12.76
CA ALA A 315 -15.78 -4.96 13.37
C ALA A 315 -14.90 -3.85 12.75
N LEU A 316 -13.65 -4.19 12.41
CA LEU A 316 -12.72 -3.26 11.77
C LEU A 316 -13.12 -2.86 10.36
N GLU A 317 -14.00 -3.60 9.68
CA GLU A 317 -14.59 -3.19 8.40
C GLU A 317 -15.40 -1.88 8.50
N MET A 318 -15.80 -1.48 9.70
CA MET A 318 -16.58 -0.27 9.98
C MET A 318 -15.92 0.66 11.02
N ALA A 319 -14.64 0.53 11.28
CA ALA A 319 -13.94 1.21 12.36
C ALA A 319 -13.24 2.54 11.95
N TYR A 320 -13.38 2.94 10.69
CA TYR A 320 -12.60 4.03 10.08
C TYR A 320 -13.13 5.44 10.35
N ASN A 321 -14.35 5.58 10.89
CA ASN A 321 -14.98 6.89 11.06
C ASN A 321 -14.41 7.65 12.27
N VAL A 322 -13.90 8.85 12.04
CA VAL A 322 -13.33 9.69 13.10
C VAL A 322 -14.39 10.18 14.08
N ASN A 323 -15.66 10.22 13.69
CA ASN A 323 -16.76 10.69 14.55
C ASN A 323 -17.25 9.63 15.55
N ASP A 324 -16.81 8.40 15.41
CA ASP A 324 -17.03 7.37 16.44
C ASP A 324 -16.03 7.52 17.59
N CYS A 325 -16.43 7.05 18.78
CA CYS A 325 -15.52 6.95 19.92
C CYS A 325 -14.33 6.01 19.60
N VAL A 326 -13.23 6.21 20.30
CA VAL A 326 -11.99 5.45 20.09
C VAL A 326 -12.20 3.95 20.23
N GLU A 327 -13.00 3.54 21.21
CA GLU A 327 -13.29 2.14 21.48
C GLU A 327 -13.94 1.43 20.28
N LEU A 328 -14.90 2.08 19.64
CA LEU A 328 -15.52 1.55 18.40
C LEU A 328 -14.54 1.53 17.23
N ARG A 329 -13.63 2.49 17.18
CA ARG A 329 -12.55 2.49 16.19
C ARG A 329 -11.54 1.36 16.40
N TRP A 330 -11.52 0.73 17.58
CA TRP A 330 -10.78 -0.52 17.85
C TRP A 330 -11.67 -1.76 17.82
N GLY A 331 -12.90 -1.62 17.37
CA GLY A 331 -13.85 -2.72 17.22
C GLY A 331 -14.33 -3.29 18.54
N ALA A 332 -14.35 -2.48 19.60
CA ALA A 332 -14.90 -2.90 20.89
C ALA A 332 -16.37 -3.33 20.75
N ALA A 333 -16.73 -4.44 21.38
CA ALA A 333 -18.10 -4.93 21.37
C ALA A 333 -19.00 -4.00 22.19
N ASP A 334 -20.24 -3.82 21.73
CA ASP A 334 -21.24 -3.07 22.48
C ASP A 334 -21.41 -3.66 23.89
N LYS A 335 -21.52 -2.78 24.89
CA LYS A 335 -21.68 -3.10 26.31
C LYS A 335 -20.49 -3.86 26.94
N SER A 336 -19.33 -3.91 26.29
CA SER A 336 -18.11 -4.41 26.92
C SER A 336 -17.51 -3.36 27.87
N ASP A 337 -16.66 -3.82 28.80
CA ASP A 337 -15.91 -2.92 29.70
C ASP A 337 -15.02 -1.95 28.89
N GLU A 338 -14.51 -2.39 27.76
CA GLU A 338 -13.74 -1.56 26.85
C GLU A 338 -14.60 -0.41 26.28
N ALA A 339 -15.86 -0.69 25.91
CA ALA A 339 -16.77 0.29 25.33
C ALA A 339 -17.50 1.17 26.39
N ALA A 340 -17.31 0.91 27.69
CA ALA A 340 -18.02 1.59 28.76
C ALA A 340 -17.80 3.14 28.76
N THR A 341 -16.66 3.61 28.24
CA THR A 341 -16.32 5.03 28.14
C THR A 341 -16.80 5.69 26.84
N CYS A 342 -17.36 4.92 25.91
CA CYS A 342 -17.87 5.41 24.62
C CYS A 342 -19.17 6.22 24.80
N LYS A 343 -19.07 7.55 24.64
CA LYS A 343 -20.22 8.48 24.73
C LYS A 343 -20.59 9.11 23.39
N ARG A 344 -19.78 8.87 22.33
CA ARG A 344 -19.98 9.48 21.02
C ARG A 344 -20.04 8.42 19.94
N ARG A 345 -20.99 8.61 19.00
CA ARG A 345 -21.10 7.79 17.79
C ARG A 345 -21.29 8.69 16.58
N ALA A 346 -20.79 8.27 15.46
CA ALA A 346 -21.11 8.88 14.18
C ALA A 346 -22.63 8.95 13.98
N SER A 347 -23.09 9.99 13.28
CA SER A 347 -24.52 10.20 13.03
C SER A 347 -25.18 9.00 12.36
N ALA A 348 -26.51 8.86 12.48
CA ALA A 348 -27.25 7.77 11.85
C ALA A 348 -27.04 7.72 10.33
N GLY A 349 -26.95 8.90 9.67
CA GLY A 349 -26.65 9.00 8.24
C GLY A 349 -25.28 8.48 7.88
N GLN A 350 -24.24 8.85 8.64
CA GLN A 350 -22.88 8.34 8.41
C GLN A 350 -22.81 6.82 8.63
N ARG A 351 -23.47 6.31 9.66
CA ARG A 351 -23.50 4.85 9.92
C ARG A 351 -24.21 4.07 8.81
N ALA A 352 -25.29 4.64 8.24
CA ALA A 352 -25.97 4.03 7.09
C ALA A 352 -25.01 3.92 5.88
N LYS A 353 -24.27 5.01 5.55
CA LYS A 353 -23.23 5.00 4.52
C LYS A 353 -22.14 3.95 4.83
N MET A 354 -21.66 3.88 6.07
CA MET A 354 -20.65 2.87 6.47
C MET A 354 -21.16 1.45 6.26
N THR A 355 -22.42 1.18 6.54
CA THR A 355 -23.06 -0.13 6.30
C THR A 355 -23.09 -0.46 4.81
N GLU A 356 -23.44 0.50 3.96
CA GLU A 356 -23.40 0.35 2.50
C GLU A 356 -21.98 0.09 1.99
N TYR A 357 -21.00 0.84 2.48
CA TYR A 357 -19.61 0.77 2.03
C TYR A 357 -18.82 -0.40 2.65
N ARG A 358 -19.40 -1.10 3.62
CA ARG A 358 -18.76 -2.25 4.27
C ARG A 358 -18.29 -3.31 3.28
N ALA A 359 -19.02 -3.51 2.19
CA ALA A 359 -18.66 -4.48 1.15
C ALA A 359 -17.24 -4.26 0.61
N TRP A 360 -16.79 -3.01 0.45
CA TRP A 360 -15.44 -2.71 -0.04
C TRP A 360 -14.35 -3.19 0.93
N PHE A 361 -14.58 -3.01 2.23
CA PHE A 361 -13.66 -3.48 3.26
C PHE A 361 -13.68 -5.00 3.38
N HIS A 362 -14.87 -5.60 3.29
CA HIS A 362 -15.04 -7.05 3.30
C HIS A 362 -14.33 -7.73 2.12
N GLU A 363 -14.41 -7.15 0.94
CA GLU A 363 -13.78 -7.63 -0.29
C GLU A 363 -12.32 -7.18 -0.46
N ARG A 364 -11.78 -6.41 0.49
CA ARG A 364 -10.39 -5.89 0.46
C ARG A 364 -10.07 -5.06 -0.79
N ARG A 365 -11.03 -4.33 -1.28
CA ARG A 365 -10.87 -3.49 -2.48
C ARG A 365 -11.48 -2.11 -2.29
N ARG A 366 -11.06 -1.14 -3.09
CA ARG A 366 -11.73 0.14 -3.21
C ARG A 366 -12.70 0.10 -4.40
N PRO A 367 -13.78 0.88 -4.35
CA PRO A 367 -14.60 1.07 -5.53
C PRO A 367 -13.80 1.79 -6.62
N PRO A 368 -14.15 1.62 -7.91
CA PRO A 368 -13.61 2.45 -8.97
C PRO A 368 -13.94 3.92 -8.72
N ARG A 369 -13.09 4.80 -9.24
CA ARG A 369 -13.40 6.22 -9.30
C ARG A 369 -14.52 6.44 -10.31
N GLY A 370 -15.53 7.15 -9.93
CA GLY A 370 -16.61 7.57 -10.82
C GLY A 370 -16.13 8.57 -11.87
#